data_63f007bc474133414e86f7d7cda94913
#
_entry.id   63f007bc474133414e86f7d7cda94913
#
_cell.length_a   1.000
_cell.length_b   1.000
_cell.length_c   1.000
_cell.angle_alpha   90.00
_cell.angle_beta   90.00
_cell.angle_gamma   90.00
#
_symmetry.space_group_name_H-M   'P 1'
#
loop_
_entity.id
_entity.type
_entity.pdbx_description
1 polymer ?
#
loop_
_entity_poly.entity_id
_entity_poly.type
_entity_poly.pdbx_seq_one_letter_code
_entity_poly.pdbx_strand_id
1 'polypeptide(L)'
;MAAALARGLRLTLAERDHLFLLCGHRPAARELRGEHVGPGLLRVLDRLADTPAQVIGPAGETLLQTPAAVALLGEQTQHTGLARSATYRWFTDPAERARYLPDDHALTGRVQVAQLRAAAAQHGPGSRAAQVVAELRQRSTEFAALWDRHEVGLRWSDAKRFVHPQLGRLDLHCQTLLDPDQGQFLLVFTATPGTADAEKLALLAVLGTDQFSAS
;
A
#
# COMPACT_ATOMS: atom_id res chain seq x y z
N MET A 1 -22.59 -2.20 27.97
CA MET A 1 -22.04 -2.94 29.11
C MET A 1 -20.52 -3.03 29.06
N ALA A 2 -19.89 -3.55 28.01
CA ALA A 2 -18.42 -3.66 27.91
C ALA A 2 -17.66 -2.35 28.13
N ALA A 3 -18.12 -1.22 27.57
CA ALA A 3 -17.48 0.09 27.75
C ALA A 3 -17.55 0.59 29.22
N ALA A 4 -18.62 0.28 29.94
CA ALA A 4 -18.74 0.64 31.35
C ALA A 4 -17.80 -0.21 32.23
N LEU A 5 -17.67 -1.51 31.92
CA LEU A 5 -16.72 -2.41 32.58
C LEU A 5 -15.27 -1.95 32.35
N ALA A 6 -14.92 -1.62 31.09
CA ALA A 6 -13.58 -1.14 30.77
C ALA A 6 -13.20 0.14 31.55
N ARG A 7 -14.13 1.08 31.69
CA ARG A 7 -13.92 2.29 32.51
C ARG A 7 -13.83 1.98 34.01
N GLY A 8 -14.74 1.14 34.52
CA GLY A 8 -14.76 0.77 35.93
C GLY A 8 -13.49 0.06 36.39
N LEU A 9 -12.95 -0.80 35.51
CA LEU A 9 -11.71 -1.54 35.77
C LEU A 9 -10.44 -0.74 35.40
N ARG A 10 -10.58 0.47 34.88
CA ARG A 10 -9.46 1.33 34.41
C ARG A 10 -8.51 0.62 33.44
N LEU A 11 -9.10 -0.17 32.52
CA LEU A 11 -8.33 -0.92 31.55
C LEU A 11 -7.53 0.00 30.63
N THR A 12 -6.34 -0.42 30.27
CA THR A 12 -5.56 0.17 29.19
C THR A 12 -6.32 0.05 27.86
N LEU A 13 -5.92 0.80 26.85
CA LEU A 13 -6.56 0.73 25.53
C LEU A 13 -6.51 -0.69 24.94
N ALA A 14 -5.38 -1.39 25.10
CA ALA A 14 -5.21 -2.75 24.61
C ALA A 14 -6.14 -3.75 25.35
N GLU A 15 -6.22 -3.64 26.65
CA GLU A 15 -7.11 -4.49 27.47
C GLU A 15 -8.59 -4.21 27.17
N ARG A 16 -8.95 -2.94 26.98
CA ARG A 16 -10.30 -2.55 26.55
C ARG A 16 -10.66 -3.16 25.20
N ASP A 17 -9.76 -3.05 24.22
CA ASP A 17 -9.98 -3.58 22.87
C ASP A 17 -10.08 -5.11 22.90
N HIS A 18 -9.29 -5.77 23.73
CA HIS A 18 -9.40 -7.21 23.99
C HIS A 18 -10.74 -7.58 24.62
N LEU A 19 -11.20 -6.83 25.63
CA LEU A 19 -12.51 -7.04 26.24
C LEU A 19 -13.64 -6.89 25.23
N PHE A 20 -13.57 -5.90 24.33
CA PHE A 20 -14.57 -5.72 23.28
C PHE A 20 -14.61 -6.91 22.33
N LEU A 21 -13.45 -7.43 21.90
CA LEU A 21 -13.37 -8.63 21.08
C LEU A 21 -14.00 -9.84 21.77
N LEU A 22 -13.71 -10.06 23.05
CA LEU A 22 -14.30 -11.14 23.84
C LEU A 22 -15.83 -11.01 23.96
N CYS A 23 -16.35 -9.77 23.99
CA CYS A 23 -17.79 -9.49 24.02
C CYS A 23 -18.45 -9.52 22.63
N GLY A 24 -17.74 -9.91 21.57
CA GLY A 24 -18.27 -9.91 20.21
C GLY A 24 -18.40 -8.52 19.60
N HIS A 25 -17.78 -7.49 20.20
CA HIS A 25 -17.79 -6.14 19.69
C HIS A 25 -16.48 -5.82 18.97
N ARG A 26 -16.56 -5.14 17.83
CA ARG A 26 -15.38 -4.60 17.18
C ARG A 26 -14.84 -3.43 18.01
N PRO A 27 -13.56 -3.41 18.41
CA PRO A 27 -12.96 -2.22 19.00
C PRO A 27 -13.17 -1.01 18.09
N ALA A 28 -13.31 0.18 18.68
CA ALA A 28 -13.37 1.41 17.89
C ALA A 28 -12.10 1.48 17.02
N ALA A 29 -12.29 1.73 15.72
CA ALA A 29 -11.18 1.98 14.83
C ALA A 29 -10.34 3.10 15.44
N ARG A 30 -9.06 2.83 15.70
CA ARG A 30 -8.15 3.91 16.11
C ARG A 30 -8.08 4.86 14.93
N GLU A 31 -8.29 6.14 15.17
CA GLU A 31 -7.87 7.14 14.19
C GLU A 31 -6.39 6.87 13.94
N LEU A 32 -6.09 6.38 12.75
CA LEU A 32 -4.71 6.23 12.32
C LEU A 32 -4.07 7.60 12.47
N ARG A 33 -3.00 7.68 13.24
CA ARG A 33 -2.30 8.94 13.50
C ARG A 33 -1.63 9.42 12.23
N GLY A 34 -2.46 9.92 11.30
CA GLY A 34 -2.02 10.66 10.13
C GLY A 34 -1.10 9.87 9.19
N GLU A 35 -0.54 10.62 8.28
CA GLU A 35 0.41 10.15 7.24
C GLU A 35 1.85 10.01 7.78
N HIS A 36 2.03 10.08 9.11
CA HIS A 36 3.34 10.00 9.73
C HIS A 36 3.82 8.56 9.79
N VAL A 37 5.00 8.32 9.23
CA VAL A 37 5.69 7.03 9.32
C VAL A 37 6.43 6.95 10.66
N GLY A 38 6.18 5.90 11.41
CA GLY A 38 6.80 5.72 12.73
C GLY A 38 8.33 5.59 12.66
N PRO A 39 9.07 6.04 13.71
CA PRO A 39 10.53 6.05 13.70
C PRO A 39 11.16 4.65 13.57
N GLY A 40 10.43 3.60 13.97
CA GLY A 40 10.86 2.21 13.78
C GLY A 40 10.91 1.84 12.30
N LEU A 41 9.84 2.14 11.58
CA LEU A 41 9.73 1.84 10.16
C LEU A 41 10.68 2.71 9.32
N LEU A 42 10.89 3.98 9.72
CA LEU A 42 11.90 4.85 9.11
C LEU A 42 13.30 4.23 9.18
N ARG A 43 13.73 3.76 10.36
CA ARG A 43 15.04 3.11 10.52
C ARG A 43 15.19 1.83 9.68
N VAL A 44 14.10 1.08 9.48
CA VAL A 44 14.11 -0.08 8.58
C VAL A 44 14.28 0.39 7.14
N LEU A 45 13.53 1.39 6.72
CA LEU A 45 13.59 1.94 5.36
C LEU A 45 14.99 2.49 5.04
N ASP A 46 15.65 3.17 6.00
CA ASP A 46 17.02 3.68 5.85
C ASP A 46 18.03 2.56 5.58
N ARG A 47 17.79 1.34 6.09
CA ARG A 47 18.63 0.17 5.83
C ARG A 47 18.39 -0.48 4.47
N LEU A 48 17.32 -0.08 3.79
CA LEU A 48 16.93 -0.55 2.46
C LEU A 48 17.22 0.49 1.38
N ALA A 49 18.15 1.42 1.60
CA ALA A 49 18.42 2.54 0.70
C ALA A 49 18.74 2.11 -0.75
N ASP A 50 19.40 0.97 -0.91
CA ASP A 50 19.78 0.34 -2.18
C ASP A 50 18.73 -0.66 -2.72
N THR A 51 17.64 -0.86 -1.99
CA THR A 51 16.58 -1.80 -2.32
C THR A 51 15.30 -1.03 -2.60
N PRO A 52 14.58 -1.31 -3.71
CA PRO A 52 13.29 -0.67 -3.93
C PRO A 52 12.31 -1.05 -2.82
N ALA A 53 11.96 -0.07 -2.00
CA ALA A 53 11.01 -0.22 -0.91
C ALA A 53 10.16 1.04 -0.74
N GLN A 54 8.92 0.86 -0.31
CA GLN A 54 8.01 1.97 -0.04
C GLN A 54 7.09 1.68 1.13
N VAL A 55 6.74 2.72 1.87
CA VAL A 55 5.70 2.68 2.90
C VAL A 55 4.40 3.17 2.30
N ILE A 56 3.35 2.39 2.44
CA ILE A 56 2.00 2.75 1.96
C ILE A 56 1.01 2.78 3.11
N GLY A 57 0.06 3.69 3.00
CA GLY A 57 -1.10 3.79 3.88
C GLY A 57 -2.21 2.81 3.51
N PRO A 58 -3.28 2.72 4.36
CA PRO A 58 -4.37 1.76 4.19
C PRO A 58 -5.19 1.93 2.91
N ALA A 59 -5.30 3.15 2.38
CA ALA A 59 -6.00 3.40 1.12
C ALA A 59 -5.07 3.37 -0.10
N GLY A 60 -3.84 2.85 0.07
CA GLY A 60 -2.84 2.71 -0.98
C GLY A 60 -2.07 4.01 -1.26
N GLU A 61 -2.02 4.94 -0.31
CA GLU A 61 -1.20 6.15 -0.42
C GLU A 61 0.26 5.81 -0.23
N THR A 62 1.13 6.27 -1.13
CA THR A 62 2.56 6.18 -0.91
C THR A 62 2.99 7.29 0.05
N LEU A 63 3.56 6.89 1.20
CA LEU A 63 3.99 7.79 2.26
C LEU A 63 5.48 8.10 2.17
N LEU A 64 6.29 7.10 1.87
CA LEU A 64 7.74 7.22 1.68
C LEU A 64 8.22 6.21 0.65
N GLN A 65 9.32 6.53 -0.03
CA GLN A 65 10.01 5.66 -0.98
C GLN A 65 11.52 5.70 -0.74
N THR A 66 12.19 4.58 -0.97
CA THR A 66 13.65 4.59 -1.14
C THR A 66 14.02 5.17 -2.51
N PRO A 67 15.24 5.69 -2.69
CA PRO A 67 15.73 6.14 -3.99
C PRO A 67 15.58 5.07 -5.10
N ALA A 68 15.89 3.83 -4.79
CA ALA A 68 15.70 2.72 -5.71
C ALA A 68 14.21 2.47 -6.06
N ALA A 69 13.27 2.70 -5.12
CA ALA A 69 11.85 2.60 -5.41
C ALA A 69 11.35 3.76 -6.30
N VAL A 70 11.92 4.96 -6.14
CA VAL A 70 11.64 6.09 -7.04
C VAL A 70 12.15 5.77 -8.45
N ALA A 71 13.34 5.20 -8.58
CA ALA A 71 13.87 4.77 -9.87
C ALA A 71 12.98 3.69 -10.52
N LEU A 72 12.44 2.73 -9.74
CA LEU A 72 11.57 1.67 -10.26
C LEU A 72 10.17 2.14 -10.64
N LEU A 73 9.53 2.95 -9.78
CA LEU A 73 8.09 3.26 -9.84
C LEU A 73 7.80 4.72 -10.19
N GLY A 74 8.83 5.55 -10.27
CA GLY A 74 8.68 7.01 -10.31
C GLY A 74 8.33 7.60 -8.94
N GLU A 75 8.41 8.92 -8.84
CA GLU A 75 8.10 9.65 -7.61
C GLU A 75 6.58 9.60 -7.30
N GLN A 76 6.22 8.84 -6.29
CA GLN A 76 4.82 8.59 -5.91
C GLN A 76 4.34 9.51 -4.79
N THR A 77 5.26 10.10 -4.02
CA THR A 77 4.91 10.93 -2.86
C THR A 77 4.43 12.33 -3.25
N GLN A 78 4.70 12.76 -4.48
CA GLN A 78 4.28 14.08 -4.99
C GLN A 78 2.79 14.16 -5.37
N HIS A 79 2.10 13.03 -5.46
CA HIS A 79 0.67 13.04 -5.75
C HIS A 79 -0.13 13.70 -4.62
N THR A 80 -1.19 14.43 -4.97
CA THR A 80 -2.06 15.13 -4.02
C THR A 80 -3.51 14.63 -4.08
N GLY A 81 -4.30 14.97 -3.07
CA GLY A 81 -5.72 14.59 -3.01
C GLY A 81 -5.92 13.08 -3.09
N LEU A 82 -6.91 12.63 -3.86
CA LEU A 82 -7.20 11.21 -4.05
C LEU A 82 -6.16 10.49 -4.92
N ALA A 83 -5.44 11.23 -5.77
CA ALA A 83 -4.37 10.65 -6.59
C ALA A 83 -3.17 10.14 -5.76
N ARG A 84 -3.07 10.46 -4.47
CA ARG A 84 -2.11 9.81 -3.56
C ARG A 84 -2.31 8.31 -3.47
N SER A 85 -3.56 7.84 -3.62
CA SER A 85 -3.88 6.40 -3.67
C SER A 85 -3.46 5.80 -5.01
N ALA A 86 -2.57 4.81 -4.98
CA ALA A 86 -2.20 4.03 -6.17
C ALA A 86 -3.43 3.32 -6.77
N THR A 87 -4.38 2.87 -5.93
CA THR A 87 -5.65 2.31 -6.40
C THR A 87 -6.46 3.35 -7.18
N TYR A 88 -6.51 4.60 -6.72
CA TYR A 88 -7.20 5.66 -7.45
C TYR A 88 -6.57 5.87 -8.84
N ARG A 89 -5.24 6.02 -8.90
CA ARG A 89 -4.52 6.19 -10.16
C ARG A 89 -4.69 4.99 -11.09
N TRP A 90 -4.70 3.77 -10.56
CA TRP A 90 -4.92 2.55 -11.34
C TRP A 90 -6.18 2.62 -12.22
N PHE A 91 -7.26 3.19 -11.71
CA PHE A 91 -8.54 3.27 -12.41
C PHE A 91 -8.77 4.59 -13.14
N THR A 92 -7.89 5.59 -12.97
CA THR A 92 -8.07 6.93 -13.56
C THR A 92 -6.91 7.38 -14.43
N ASP A 93 -5.73 6.74 -14.33
CA ASP A 93 -4.52 7.12 -15.07
C ASP A 93 -3.96 5.90 -15.81
N PRO A 94 -4.02 5.89 -17.15
CA PRO A 94 -3.42 4.81 -17.95
C PRO A 94 -1.91 4.63 -17.73
N ALA A 95 -1.18 5.69 -17.37
CA ALA A 95 0.26 5.63 -17.13
C ALA A 95 0.60 4.77 -15.88
N GLU A 96 -0.29 4.72 -14.88
CA GLU A 96 -0.13 3.83 -13.73
C GLU A 96 -0.11 2.36 -14.16
N ARG A 97 -1.02 1.97 -15.05
CA ARG A 97 -1.14 0.59 -15.56
C ARG A 97 0.02 0.22 -16.47
N ALA A 98 0.53 1.17 -17.25
CA ALA A 98 1.62 0.93 -18.20
C ALA A 98 2.91 0.42 -17.53
N ARG A 99 3.04 0.60 -16.22
CA ARG A 99 4.16 0.04 -15.43
C ARG A 99 4.08 -1.47 -15.19
N TYR A 100 2.94 -2.08 -15.51
CA TYR A 100 2.68 -3.51 -15.29
C TYR A 100 2.39 -4.20 -16.60
N LEU A 101 2.69 -5.51 -16.68
CA LEU A 101 2.33 -6.27 -17.87
C LEU A 101 0.80 -6.31 -18.03
N PRO A 102 0.29 -6.16 -19.27
CA PRO A 102 -1.16 -6.20 -19.54
C PRO A 102 -1.86 -7.45 -19.02
N ASP A 103 -1.21 -8.61 -19.08
CA ASP A 103 -1.73 -9.89 -18.59
C ASP A 103 -2.04 -9.87 -17.07
N ASP A 104 -1.37 -8.99 -16.31
CA ASP A 104 -1.57 -8.86 -14.86
C ASP A 104 -2.67 -7.86 -14.50
N HIS A 105 -3.14 -7.04 -15.44
CA HIS A 105 -4.05 -5.95 -15.16
C HIS A 105 -5.36 -6.42 -14.52
N ALA A 106 -5.96 -7.50 -15.04
CA ALA A 106 -7.22 -8.01 -14.52
C ALA A 106 -7.11 -8.48 -13.06
N LEU A 107 -6.05 -9.21 -12.72
CA LEU A 107 -5.81 -9.67 -11.36
C LEU A 107 -5.45 -8.51 -10.44
N THR A 108 -4.57 -7.63 -10.88
CA THR A 108 -4.15 -6.45 -10.10
C THR A 108 -5.34 -5.56 -9.76
N GLY A 109 -6.22 -5.26 -10.71
CA GLY A 109 -7.43 -4.47 -10.47
C GLY A 109 -8.35 -5.11 -9.41
N ARG A 110 -8.59 -6.41 -9.50
CA ARG A 110 -9.39 -7.15 -8.51
C ARG A 110 -8.78 -7.09 -7.11
N VAL A 111 -7.48 -7.33 -7.00
CA VAL A 111 -6.77 -7.28 -5.70
C VAL A 111 -6.83 -5.89 -5.09
N GLN A 112 -6.61 -4.85 -5.88
CA GLN A 112 -6.69 -3.46 -5.41
C GLN A 112 -8.10 -3.11 -4.89
N VAL A 113 -9.15 -3.51 -5.61
CA VAL A 113 -10.54 -3.31 -5.18
C VAL A 113 -10.83 -4.06 -3.87
N ALA A 114 -10.39 -5.33 -3.76
CA ALA A 114 -10.60 -6.12 -2.54
C ALA A 114 -9.88 -5.52 -1.32
N GLN A 115 -8.65 -5.02 -1.50
CA GLN A 115 -7.90 -4.36 -0.43
C GLN A 115 -8.53 -3.03 -0.02
N LEU A 116 -8.94 -2.20 -0.99
CA LEU A 116 -9.60 -0.94 -0.71
C LEU A 116 -10.95 -1.17 0.02
N ARG A 117 -11.67 -2.25 -0.34
CA ARG A 117 -12.88 -2.68 0.37
C ARG A 117 -12.61 -3.01 1.83
N ALA A 118 -11.56 -3.80 2.09
CA ALA A 118 -11.15 -4.14 3.44
C ALA A 118 -10.79 -2.89 4.25
N ALA A 119 -10.02 -1.97 3.67
CA ALA A 119 -9.64 -0.71 4.30
C ALA A 119 -10.86 0.17 4.61
N ALA A 120 -11.79 0.34 3.66
CA ALA A 120 -13.01 1.12 3.87
C ALA A 120 -13.89 0.51 4.97
N ALA A 121 -14.02 -0.82 5.01
CA ALA A 121 -14.76 -1.51 6.07
C ALA A 121 -14.08 -1.40 7.45
N GLN A 122 -12.74 -1.40 7.49
CA GLN A 122 -11.96 -1.30 8.72
C GLN A 122 -11.99 0.11 9.31
N HIS A 123 -11.84 1.14 8.46
CA HIS A 123 -11.65 2.53 8.90
C HIS A 123 -12.92 3.37 8.85
N GLY A 124 -14.01 2.83 8.29
CA GLY A 124 -15.34 3.43 8.32
C GLY A 124 -15.57 4.50 7.24
N PRO A 125 -16.79 5.10 7.24
CA PRO A 125 -17.28 5.93 6.13
C PRO A 125 -16.57 7.28 5.98
N GLY A 126 -15.93 7.79 7.04
CA GLY A 126 -15.15 9.04 6.99
C GLY A 126 -13.72 8.88 6.52
N SER A 127 -13.27 7.63 6.30
CA SER A 127 -11.88 7.35 5.93
C SER A 127 -11.56 7.77 4.50
N ARG A 128 -10.27 7.97 4.22
CA ARG A 128 -9.78 8.20 2.85
C ARG A 128 -10.13 7.03 1.92
N ALA A 129 -10.05 5.79 2.42
CA ALA A 129 -10.47 4.62 1.64
C ALA A 129 -11.92 4.72 1.19
N ALA A 130 -12.84 5.15 2.07
CA ALA A 130 -14.24 5.37 1.70
C ALA A 130 -14.43 6.50 0.68
N GLN A 131 -13.64 7.58 0.79
CA GLN A 131 -13.64 8.68 -0.18
C GLN A 131 -13.17 8.21 -1.56
N VAL A 132 -12.08 7.44 -1.63
CA VAL A 132 -11.57 6.84 -2.87
C VAL A 132 -12.62 5.93 -3.50
N VAL A 133 -13.28 5.08 -2.72
CA VAL A 133 -14.38 4.22 -3.20
C VAL A 133 -15.51 5.04 -3.79
N ALA A 134 -15.98 6.07 -3.08
CA ALA A 134 -17.11 6.89 -3.52
C ALA A 134 -16.82 7.56 -4.86
N GLU A 135 -15.62 8.11 -5.03
CA GLU A 135 -15.21 8.77 -6.27
C GLU A 135 -15.01 7.78 -7.42
N LEU A 136 -14.32 6.65 -7.17
CA LEU A 136 -14.06 5.65 -8.21
C LEU A 136 -15.33 4.96 -8.71
N ARG A 137 -16.34 4.77 -7.87
CA ARG A 137 -17.64 4.24 -8.30
C ARG A 137 -18.36 5.15 -9.30
N GLN A 138 -18.08 6.44 -9.28
CA GLN A 138 -18.64 7.41 -10.22
C GLN A 138 -17.79 7.55 -11.48
N ARG A 139 -16.45 7.45 -11.37
CA ARG A 139 -15.52 7.76 -12.45
C ARG A 139 -15.10 6.56 -13.30
N SER A 140 -15.15 5.35 -12.74
CA SER A 140 -14.67 4.15 -13.41
C SER A 140 -15.73 3.06 -13.44
N THR A 141 -16.24 2.76 -14.62
CA THR A 141 -17.18 1.65 -14.84
C THR A 141 -16.54 0.30 -14.50
N GLU A 142 -15.25 0.15 -14.80
CA GLU A 142 -14.48 -1.04 -14.43
C GLU A 142 -14.40 -1.21 -12.90
N PHE A 143 -14.05 -0.13 -12.17
CA PHE A 143 -14.04 -0.18 -10.71
C PHE A 143 -15.41 -0.53 -10.15
N ALA A 144 -16.48 0.12 -10.62
CA ALA A 144 -17.84 -0.14 -10.17
C ALA A 144 -18.22 -1.62 -10.38
N ALA A 145 -17.94 -2.18 -11.55
CA ALA A 145 -18.20 -3.59 -11.85
C ALA A 145 -17.41 -4.55 -10.94
N LEU A 146 -16.14 -4.26 -10.66
CA LEU A 146 -15.32 -5.05 -9.75
C LEU A 146 -15.80 -4.88 -8.29
N TRP A 147 -16.20 -3.68 -7.92
CA TRP A 147 -16.76 -3.41 -6.60
C TRP A 147 -18.03 -4.21 -6.35
N ASP A 148 -18.92 -4.32 -7.31
CA ASP A 148 -20.19 -5.04 -7.17
C ASP A 148 -20.03 -6.58 -7.12
N ARG A 149 -18.83 -7.11 -7.41
CA ARG A 149 -18.52 -8.54 -7.21
C ARG A 149 -18.32 -8.93 -5.75
N HIS A 150 -18.17 -7.95 -4.83
CA HIS A 150 -17.97 -8.18 -3.40
C HIS A 150 -16.79 -9.12 -3.06
N GLU A 151 -15.77 -9.20 -3.93
CA GLU A 151 -14.60 -10.03 -3.69
C GLU A 151 -13.83 -9.51 -2.47
N VAL A 152 -13.42 -10.43 -1.59
CA VAL A 152 -12.64 -10.16 -0.38
C VAL A 152 -11.52 -11.19 -0.24
N GLY A 153 -10.50 -10.86 0.56
CA GLY A 153 -9.42 -11.80 0.87
C GLY A 153 -8.46 -12.09 -0.29
N LEU A 154 -8.59 -11.39 -1.41
CA LEU A 154 -7.63 -11.50 -2.49
C LEU A 154 -6.28 -10.94 -2.02
N ARG A 155 -5.23 -11.73 -2.21
CA ARG A 155 -3.86 -11.34 -1.90
C ARG A 155 -3.10 -10.99 -3.16
N TRP A 156 -2.14 -10.10 -3.02
CA TRP A 156 -1.15 -9.90 -4.07
C TRP A 156 -0.41 -11.22 -4.32
N SER A 157 -0.12 -11.49 -5.59
CA SER A 157 0.95 -12.43 -5.92
C SER A 157 2.26 -11.90 -5.34
N ASP A 158 3.07 -12.77 -4.76
CA ASP A 158 4.41 -12.41 -4.33
C ASP A 158 5.29 -11.98 -5.54
N ALA A 159 4.96 -12.44 -6.75
CA ALA A 159 5.59 -12.03 -7.99
C ALA A 159 4.92 -10.77 -8.57
N LYS A 160 5.72 -9.80 -8.97
CA LYS A 160 5.34 -8.57 -9.64
C LYS A 160 6.11 -8.42 -10.94
N ARG A 161 5.40 -8.20 -12.04
CA ARG A 161 6.01 -8.02 -13.36
C ARG A 161 5.87 -6.56 -13.78
N PHE A 162 6.99 -5.84 -13.71
CA PHE A 162 7.05 -4.44 -14.09
C PHE A 162 7.55 -4.27 -15.53
N VAL A 163 7.19 -3.15 -16.14
CA VAL A 163 7.73 -2.66 -17.41
C VAL A 163 8.42 -1.33 -17.12
N HIS A 164 9.75 -1.35 -17.08
CA HIS A 164 10.55 -0.16 -16.83
C HIS A 164 11.00 0.47 -18.16
N PRO A 165 10.94 1.82 -18.33
CA PRO A 165 11.24 2.47 -19.60
C PRO A 165 12.65 2.17 -20.13
N GLN A 166 13.66 2.09 -19.27
CA GLN A 166 15.06 1.89 -19.63
C GLN A 166 15.51 0.43 -19.53
N LEU A 167 14.96 -0.34 -18.58
CA LEU A 167 15.41 -1.70 -18.26
C LEU A 167 14.50 -2.79 -18.85
N GLY A 168 13.38 -2.38 -19.46
CA GLY A 168 12.38 -3.31 -19.98
C GLY A 168 11.65 -4.07 -18.86
N ARG A 169 11.35 -5.33 -19.10
CA ARG A 169 10.65 -6.18 -18.15
C ARG A 169 11.55 -6.52 -16.95
N LEU A 170 10.94 -6.45 -15.75
CA LEU A 170 11.51 -6.92 -14.49
C LEU A 170 10.50 -7.83 -13.79
N ASP A 171 10.93 -9.03 -13.44
CA ASP A 171 10.15 -9.99 -12.67
C ASP A 171 10.69 -9.99 -11.23
N LEU A 172 9.96 -9.35 -10.31
CA LEU A 172 10.39 -9.11 -8.94
C LEU A 172 9.47 -9.81 -7.94
N HIS A 173 10.00 -10.13 -6.77
CA HIS A 173 9.25 -10.54 -5.61
C HIS A 173 8.88 -9.32 -4.78
N CYS A 174 7.62 -9.25 -4.32
CA CYS A 174 7.13 -8.19 -3.45
C CYS A 174 6.79 -8.77 -2.09
N GLN A 175 7.58 -8.44 -1.08
CA GLN A 175 7.25 -8.76 0.31
C GLN A 175 6.48 -7.61 0.92
N THR A 176 5.30 -7.91 1.48
CA THR A 176 4.47 -6.94 2.21
C THR A 176 4.56 -7.22 3.70
N LEU A 177 4.99 -6.22 4.48
CA LEU A 177 5.10 -6.25 5.93
C LEU A 177 4.11 -5.24 6.52
N LEU A 178 3.33 -5.66 7.52
CA LEU A 178 2.36 -4.80 8.22
C LEU A 178 3.00 -4.20 9.47
N ASP A 179 2.92 -2.88 9.61
CA ASP A 179 3.08 -2.21 10.90
C ASP A 179 1.70 -2.13 11.58
N PRO A 180 1.44 -2.94 12.61
CA PRO A 180 0.13 -3.00 13.24
C PRO A 180 -0.21 -1.74 14.05
N ASP A 181 0.79 -0.96 14.48
CA ASP A 181 0.59 0.23 15.29
C ASP A 181 0.06 1.40 14.47
N GLN A 182 0.53 1.52 13.24
CA GLN A 182 0.12 2.57 12.30
C GLN A 182 -0.84 2.08 11.21
N GLY A 183 -1.05 0.77 11.08
CA GLY A 183 -1.81 0.18 9.99
C GLY A 183 -1.19 0.44 8.61
N GLN A 184 0.12 0.68 8.58
CA GLN A 184 0.89 0.95 7.36
C GLN A 184 1.56 -0.32 6.86
N PHE A 185 1.89 -0.35 5.59
CA PHE A 185 2.55 -1.48 4.96
C PHE A 185 3.90 -1.05 4.40
N LEU A 186 4.94 -1.82 4.69
CA LEU A 186 6.21 -1.74 4.00
C LEU A 186 6.21 -2.76 2.85
N LEU A 187 6.32 -2.27 1.62
CA LEU A 187 6.52 -3.09 0.43
C LEU A 187 8.00 -3.11 0.09
N VAL A 188 8.58 -4.29 -0.05
CA VAL A 188 10.00 -4.47 -0.43
C VAL A 188 10.04 -5.32 -1.70
N PHE A 189 10.73 -4.82 -2.73
CA PHE A 189 10.87 -5.51 -4.00
C PHE A 189 12.26 -6.09 -4.12
N THR A 190 12.33 -7.39 -4.39
CA THR A 190 13.58 -8.14 -4.52
C THR A 190 13.56 -8.97 -5.80
N ALA A 191 14.73 -9.38 -6.26
CA ALA A 191 14.88 -10.32 -7.36
C ALA A 191 15.54 -11.61 -6.89
N THR A 192 15.33 -12.70 -7.61
CA THR A 192 16.04 -13.96 -7.34
C THR A 192 17.54 -13.76 -7.62
N PRO A 193 18.43 -14.06 -6.65
CA PRO A 193 19.86 -13.91 -6.85
C PRO A 193 20.38 -14.66 -8.08
N GLY A 194 21.31 -14.04 -8.81
CA GLY A 194 21.92 -14.63 -10.01
C GLY A 194 21.08 -14.57 -11.28
N THR A 195 19.95 -13.84 -11.24
CA THR A 195 19.12 -13.59 -12.43
C THR A 195 19.44 -12.24 -13.07
N ALA A 196 19.09 -12.09 -14.35
CA ALA A 196 19.20 -10.80 -15.04
C ALA A 196 18.37 -9.69 -14.34
N ASP A 197 17.27 -10.05 -13.67
CA ASP A 197 16.46 -9.08 -12.93
C ASP A 197 17.14 -8.61 -11.65
N ALA A 198 17.99 -9.45 -11.02
CA ALA A 198 18.85 -9.03 -9.91
C ALA A 198 19.90 -8.01 -10.35
N GLU A 199 20.48 -8.19 -11.54
CA GLU A 199 21.44 -7.24 -12.12
C GLU A 199 20.75 -5.91 -12.45
N LYS A 200 19.54 -5.95 -13.05
CA LYS A 200 18.73 -4.75 -13.31
C LYS A 200 18.35 -4.02 -12.03
N LEU A 201 18.02 -4.75 -10.97
CA LEU A 201 17.70 -4.16 -9.68
C LEU A 201 18.90 -3.43 -9.07
N ALA A 202 20.09 -4.00 -9.19
CA ALA A 202 21.34 -3.35 -8.77
C ALA A 202 21.60 -2.05 -9.56
N LEU A 203 21.31 -2.01 -10.87
CA LEU A 203 21.37 -0.80 -11.67
C LEU A 203 20.40 0.28 -11.19
N LEU A 204 19.17 -0.08 -10.80
CA LEU A 204 18.20 0.87 -10.25
C LEU A 204 18.68 1.50 -8.93
N ALA A 205 19.41 0.76 -8.11
CA ALA A 205 19.99 1.29 -6.88
C ALA A 205 21.01 2.41 -7.17
N VAL A 206 21.82 2.25 -8.22
CA VAL A 206 22.79 3.28 -8.66
C VAL A 206 22.07 4.49 -9.25
N LEU A 207 21.13 4.27 -10.15
CA LEU A 207 20.35 5.35 -10.78
C LEU A 207 19.55 6.17 -9.74
N GLY A 208 18.98 5.51 -8.74
CA GLY A 208 18.25 6.18 -7.65
C GLY A 208 19.15 7.09 -6.82
N THR A 209 20.39 6.67 -6.55
CA THR A 209 21.35 7.48 -5.78
C THR A 209 21.84 8.70 -6.56
N ASP A 210 22.04 8.58 -7.86
CA ASP A 210 22.52 9.69 -8.70
C ASP A 210 21.48 10.80 -8.84
N GLN A 211 20.21 10.46 -8.94
CA GLN A 211 19.11 11.43 -9.02
C GLN A 211 18.94 12.24 -7.72
N PHE A 212 19.19 11.63 -6.56
CA PHE A 212 19.11 12.30 -5.26
C PHE A 212 20.34 13.14 -4.93
N SER A 213 21.50 12.82 -5.49
CA SER A 213 22.75 13.60 -5.30
C SER A 213 22.78 14.86 -6.15
N ALA A 214 21.92 14.98 -7.15
CA ALA A 214 21.82 16.11 -8.09
C ALA A 214 20.70 17.12 -7.75
N SER A 215 19.92 16.89 -6.68
CA SER A 215 18.82 17.74 -6.20
C SER A 215 19.17 18.45 -4.92
#